data_d1e2e42e482d47b8e96e3e9ce7a8fbe9
#
_entry.id   d1e2e42e482d47b8e96e3e9ce7a8fbe9
#
_cell.length_a   1.000
_cell.length_b   1.000
_cell.length_c   1.000
_cell.angle_alpha   90.00
_cell.angle_beta   90.00
_cell.angle_gamma   90.00
#
_symmetry.space_group_name_H-M   'P 1'
#
loop_
_entity.id
_entity.type
_entity.pdbx_description
1 polymer ?
#
loop_
_entity_poly.entity_id
_entity_poly.type
_entity_poly.pdbx_seq_one_letter_code
_entity_poly.pdbx_strand_id
1 'polypeptide(L)'
;EIGVRLVGSEMCIRDRAETPLDIAADPRLQAAVDYLTPIFHLMGVEEFTFTAGKKGEATILHVEGAHLGALIGRRGETMESLSYLASLVVNRMEGPYVKLGIDVGGYRNKREDDLTALAVRIANRVIRTGCYYEMEPMNPYERHIIHTAVAEIEGVRSESKGEGPDRRVVIYSTLSLIHI
;
A
#
# COMPACT_ATOMS: atom_id res chain seq x y z
N GLU A 1 -4.50 -17.00 32.50
CA GLU A 1 -4.96 -17.27 31.12
C GLU A 1 -5.38 -15.94 30.47
N ILE A 2 -4.43 -15.29 29.79
CA ILE A 2 -4.73 -14.13 28.94
C ILE A 2 -4.67 -14.63 27.51
N GLY A 3 -5.85 -14.86 26.94
CA GLY A 3 -6.02 -15.28 25.56
C GLY A 3 -5.53 -14.19 24.59
N VAL A 4 -4.41 -14.43 23.95
CA VAL A 4 -3.94 -13.67 22.79
C VAL A 4 -4.88 -13.99 21.61
N ARG A 5 -5.86 -13.12 21.38
CA ARG A 5 -6.76 -13.19 20.23
C ARG A 5 -6.78 -11.86 19.50
N LEU A 6 -5.65 -11.53 18.86
CA LEU A 6 -5.54 -10.34 17.99
C LEU A 6 -4.53 -10.57 16.86
N VAL A 7 -4.75 -11.58 16.04
CA VAL A 7 -4.13 -11.66 14.70
C VAL A 7 -5.12 -12.41 13.81
N GLY A 8 -6.11 -11.74 13.27
CA GLY A 8 -7.08 -12.43 12.43
C GLY A 8 -8.07 -11.57 11.67
N SER A 9 -8.13 -10.24 11.88
CA SER A 9 -9.18 -9.43 11.27
C SER A 9 -8.71 -8.44 10.19
N GLU A 10 -7.41 -8.26 10.01
CA GLU A 10 -6.91 -7.32 9.00
C GLU A 10 -6.41 -7.97 7.69
N MET A 11 -6.19 -9.27 7.68
CA MET A 11 -5.75 -10.01 6.49
C MET A 11 -6.86 -10.25 5.44
N CYS A 12 -8.12 -9.92 5.74
CA CYS A 12 -9.24 -10.15 4.81
C CYS A 12 -9.70 -8.91 4.04
N ILE A 13 -8.88 -7.86 3.94
CA ILE A 13 -9.25 -6.65 3.17
C ILE A 13 -9.22 -6.94 1.66
N ARG A 14 -8.46 -7.93 1.22
CA ARG A 14 -8.32 -8.30 -0.20
C ARG A 14 -9.60 -8.91 -0.80
N ASP A 15 -10.42 -9.58 0.01
CA ASP A 15 -11.57 -10.37 -0.47
C ASP A 15 -12.94 -9.70 -0.24
N ARG A 16 -13.00 -8.51 0.34
CA ARG A 16 -14.28 -7.80 0.46
C ARG A 16 -14.63 -7.16 -0.87
N ALA A 17 -15.74 -7.63 -1.47
CA ALA A 17 -16.32 -7.01 -2.65
C ALA A 17 -16.51 -5.51 -2.39
N GLU A 18 -15.99 -4.70 -3.30
CA GLU A 18 -16.14 -3.26 -3.25
C GLU A 18 -17.54 -2.88 -3.73
N THR A 19 -18.25 -2.08 -2.94
CA THR A 19 -19.56 -1.58 -3.32
C THR A 19 -19.37 -0.24 -4.03
N PRO A 20 -19.80 -0.10 -5.29
CA PRO A 20 -19.68 1.16 -6.01
C PRO A 20 -20.51 2.26 -5.32
N LEU A 21 -19.94 3.45 -5.26
CA LEU A 21 -20.58 4.66 -4.73
C LEU A 21 -20.76 5.69 -5.85
N ASP A 22 -21.87 6.40 -5.80
CA ASP A 22 -22.09 7.54 -6.70
C ASP A 22 -21.46 8.78 -6.07
N ILE A 23 -20.43 9.33 -6.75
CA ILE A 23 -19.72 10.54 -6.32
C ILE A 23 -20.66 11.73 -6.27
N ALA A 24 -21.56 11.84 -7.24
CA ALA A 24 -22.50 12.97 -7.33
C ALA A 24 -23.55 12.97 -6.20
N ALA A 25 -23.81 11.81 -5.60
CA ALA A 25 -24.75 11.67 -4.50
C ALA A 25 -24.16 12.06 -3.13
N ASP A 26 -22.81 12.05 -3.00
CA ASP A 26 -22.12 12.44 -1.76
C ASP A 26 -21.35 13.75 -1.94
N PRO A 27 -21.83 14.87 -1.35
CA PRO A 27 -21.19 16.19 -1.50
C PRO A 27 -19.75 16.21 -0.99
N ARG A 28 -19.36 15.31 -0.09
CA ARG A 28 -18.00 15.20 0.42
C ARG A 28 -17.06 14.55 -0.60
N LEU A 29 -17.52 13.52 -1.30
CA LEU A 29 -16.77 12.89 -2.39
C LEU A 29 -16.62 13.86 -3.56
N GLN A 30 -17.69 14.61 -3.88
CA GLN A 30 -17.63 15.65 -4.90
C GLN A 30 -16.60 16.74 -4.53
N ALA A 31 -16.58 17.19 -3.28
CA ALA A 31 -15.60 18.18 -2.82
C ALA A 31 -14.15 17.65 -2.92
N ALA A 32 -13.92 16.36 -2.67
CA ALA A 32 -12.60 15.75 -2.87
C ALA A 32 -12.20 15.75 -4.35
N VAL A 33 -13.12 15.41 -5.25
CA VAL A 33 -12.89 15.41 -6.70
C VAL A 33 -12.61 16.83 -7.20
N ASP A 34 -13.42 17.81 -6.78
CA ASP A 34 -13.24 19.22 -7.15
C ASP A 34 -11.90 19.78 -6.65
N TYR A 35 -11.42 19.32 -5.51
CA TYR A 35 -10.12 19.69 -4.97
C TYR A 35 -8.96 19.03 -5.74
N LEU A 36 -9.09 17.76 -6.09
CA LEU A 36 -8.01 16.99 -6.74
C LEU A 36 -7.86 17.32 -8.22
N THR A 37 -8.96 17.62 -8.92
CA THR A 37 -8.98 17.89 -10.37
C THR A 37 -7.98 18.97 -10.80
N PRO A 38 -7.96 20.17 -10.21
CA PRO A 38 -6.98 21.20 -10.60
C PRO A 38 -5.53 20.80 -10.25
N ILE A 39 -5.33 20.03 -9.19
CA ILE A 39 -4.00 19.52 -8.81
C ILE A 39 -3.49 18.57 -9.90
N PHE A 40 -4.32 17.65 -10.38
CA PHE A 40 -3.95 16.69 -11.41
C PHE A 40 -3.57 17.38 -12.71
N HIS A 41 -4.33 18.40 -13.13
CA HIS A 41 -4.00 19.21 -14.31
C HIS A 41 -2.65 19.95 -14.12
N LEU A 42 -2.40 20.54 -12.95
CA LEU A 42 -1.12 21.17 -12.65
C LEU A 42 0.05 20.18 -12.63
N MET A 43 -0.20 18.91 -12.34
CA MET A 43 0.79 17.83 -12.41
C MET A 43 0.96 17.27 -13.83
N GLY A 44 0.27 17.82 -14.82
CA GLY A 44 0.39 17.43 -16.24
C GLY A 44 -0.44 16.21 -16.63
N VAL A 45 -1.45 15.85 -15.84
CA VAL A 45 -2.40 14.77 -16.16
C VAL A 45 -3.70 15.41 -16.66
N GLU A 46 -4.00 15.21 -17.94
CA GLU A 46 -5.13 15.85 -18.62
C GLU A 46 -6.34 14.92 -18.69
N GLU A 47 -6.11 13.62 -18.94
CA GLU A 47 -7.15 12.63 -19.14
C GLU A 47 -7.25 11.68 -17.96
N PHE A 48 -8.26 11.86 -17.14
CA PHE A 48 -8.56 10.98 -16.00
C PHE A 48 -10.04 10.95 -15.67
N THR A 49 -10.48 9.89 -15.05
CA THR A 49 -11.84 9.69 -14.54
C THR A 49 -11.78 9.25 -13.09
N PHE A 50 -12.77 9.67 -12.31
CA PHE A 50 -12.94 9.23 -10.94
C PHE A 50 -14.09 8.23 -10.84
N THR A 51 -13.87 7.16 -10.11
CA THR A 51 -14.92 6.28 -9.60
C THR A 51 -14.74 6.12 -8.10
N ALA A 52 -15.78 5.79 -7.38
CA ALA A 52 -15.71 5.62 -5.94
C ALA A 52 -16.27 4.27 -5.54
N GLY A 53 -15.66 3.65 -4.55
CA GLY A 53 -16.12 2.41 -3.99
C GLY A 53 -15.93 2.36 -2.48
N LYS A 54 -16.78 1.58 -1.80
CA LYS A 54 -16.69 1.34 -0.37
C LYS A 54 -16.14 -0.04 -0.10
N LYS A 55 -15.01 -0.10 0.59
CA LYS A 55 -14.35 -1.33 1.01
C LYS A 55 -14.32 -1.40 2.54
N GLY A 56 -15.31 -2.08 3.13
CA GLY A 56 -15.49 -2.08 4.58
C GLY A 56 -15.84 -0.69 5.11
N GLU A 57 -15.04 -0.12 5.98
CA GLU A 57 -15.22 1.24 6.52
C GLU A 57 -14.50 2.33 5.70
N ALA A 58 -13.65 1.93 4.76
CA ALA A 58 -12.90 2.86 3.93
C ALA A 58 -13.64 3.14 2.62
N THR A 59 -13.64 4.39 2.21
CA THR A 59 -14.04 4.84 0.88
C THR A 59 -12.78 5.02 0.04
N ILE A 60 -12.77 4.46 -1.17
CA ILE A 60 -11.64 4.55 -2.09
C ILE A 60 -12.10 5.29 -3.33
N LEU A 61 -11.37 6.35 -3.67
CA LEU A 61 -11.49 7.02 -4.96
C LEU A 61 -10.49 6.39 -5.93
N HIS A 62 -11.00 5.72 -6.94
CA HIS A 62 -10.19 5.19 -8.03
C HIS A 62 -10.00 6.25 -9.11
N VAL A 63 -8.79 6.38 -9.57
CA VAL A 63 -8.40 7.28 -10.66
C VAL A 63 -7.93 6.44 -11.83
N GLU A 64 -8.63 6.51 -12.95
CA GLU A 64 -8.27 5.84 -14.18
C GLU A 64 -7.96 6.88 -15.27
N GLY A 65 -7.03 6.57 -16.16
CA GLY A 65 -6.64 7.48 -17.23
C GLY A 65 -5.30 7.13 -17.87
N ALA A 66 -4.76 8.07 -18.63
CA ALA A 66 -3.46 7.93 -19.27
C ALA A 66 -2.38 8.71 -18.51
N HIS A 67 -1.15 8.18 -18.54
CA HIS A 67 0.04 8.85 -17.99
C HIS A 67 -0.04 9.19 -16.48
N LEU A 68 -0.68 8.34 -15.69
CA LEU A 68 -0.90 8.54 -14.26
C LEU A 68 0.36 8.45 -13.36
N GLY A 69 1.54 8.19 -13.94
CA GLY A 69 2.77 8.00 -13.19
C GLY A 69 3.14 9.14 -12.23
N ALA A 70 2.84 10.39 -12.62
CA ALA A 70 3.08 11.56 -11.78
C ALA A 70 2.22 11.55 -10.51
N LEU A 71 0.96 11.05 -10.59
CA LEU A 71 0.05 10.95 -9.46
C LEU A 71 0.44 9.81 -8.50
N ILE A 72 1.09 8.77 -9.00
CA ILE A 72 1.60 7.68 -8.18
C ILE A 72 2.86 8.13 -7.45
N GLY A 73 3.80 8.72 -8.20
CA GLY A 73 5.10 9.11 -7.69
C GLY A 73 6.01 7.91 -7.42
N ARG A 74 7.14 8.18 -6.76
CA ARG A 74 8.08 7.14 -6.39
C ARG A 74 7.48 6.27 -5.27
N ARG A 75 7.25 4.98 -5.55
CA ARG A 75 6.69 4.00 -4.60
C ARG A 75 5.31 4.36 -4.05
N GLY A 76 4.51 5.17 -4.75
CA GLY A 76 3.19 5.57 -4.28
C GLY A 76 3.17 6.74 -3.30
N GLU A 77 4.32 7.39 -3.00
CA GLU A 77 4.42 8.49 -2.03
C GLU A 77 3.53 9.68 -2.41
N THR A 78 3.46 10.03 -3.69
CA THR A 78 2.59 11.11 -4.18
C THR A 78 1.12 10.74 -4.00
N MET A 79 0.75 9.51 -4.37
CA MET A 79 -0.62 9.02 -4.21
C MET A 79 -1.06 9.01 -2.73
N GLU A 80 -0.19 8.61 -1.80
CA GLU A 80 -0.47 8.65 -0.37
C GLU A 80 -0.65 10.08 0.13
N SER A 81 0.18 11.01 -0.33
CA SER A 81 0.07 12.42 0.02
C SER A 81 -1.25 13.04 -0.50
N LEU A 82 -1.63 12.72 -1.74
CA LEU A 82 -2.91 13.14 -2.31
C LEU A 82 -4.10 12.53 -1.57
N SER A 83 -4.01 11.26 -1.15
CA SER A 83 -5.02 10.60 -0.30
C SER A 83 -5.20 11.32 1.03
N TYR A 84 -4.10 11.71 1.66
CA TYR A 84 -4.13 12.44 2.92
C TYR A 84 -4.80 13.82 2.75
N LEU A 85 -4.41 14.59 1.74
CA LEU A 85 -5.01 15.90 1.45
C LEU A 85 -6.50 15.80 1.14
N ALA A 86 -6.92 14.84 0.31
CA ALA A 86 -8.33 14.59 0.01
C ALA A 86 -9.11 14.21 1.27
N SER A 87 -8.54 13.38 2.14
CA SER A 87 -9.14 13.02 3.43
C SER A 87 -9.35 14.24 4.33
N LEU A 88 -8.42 15.20 4.34
CA LEU A 88 -8.60 16.45 5.09
C LEU A 88 -9.76 17.28 4.55
N VAL A 89 -9.89 17.40 3.22
CA VAL A 89 -10.99 18.13 2.58
C VAL A 89 -12.35 17.54 2.97
N VAL A 90 -12.49 16.21 2.83
CA VAL A 90 -13.73 15.48 3.16
C VAL A 90 -14.11 15.63 4.64
N ASN A 91 -13.12 15.55 5.54
CA ASN A 91 -13.35 15.58 6.98
C ASN A 91 -13.42 17.01 7.59
N ARG A 92 -13.25 18.06 6.76
CA ARG A 92 -13.58 19.45 7.15
C ARG A 92 -15.08 19.74 7.06
N MET A 93 -15.81 18.96 6.29
CA MET A 93 -17.26 19.10 6.16
C MET A 93 -17.96 18.44 7.35
N GLU A 94 -19.16 18.91 7.68
CA GLU A 94 -19.95 18.35 8.76
C GLU A 94 -20.33 16.88 8.50
N GLY A 95 -20.25 16.06 9.53
CA GLY A 95 -20.64 14.65 9.48
C GLY A 95 -19.64 13.71 10.15
N PRO A 96 -19.90 12.41 10.17
CA PRO A 96 -19.00 11.43 10.75
C PRO A 96 -17.69 11.35 9.97
N TYR A 97 -16.62 10.93 10.66
CA TYR A 97 -15.31 10.74 10.04
C TYR A 97 -15.37 9.74 8.88
N VAL A 98 -14.82 10.11 7.74
CA VAL A 98 -14.70 9.25 6.54
C VAL A 98 -13.24 8.88 6.35
N LYS A 99 -12.95 7.59 6.33
CA LYS A 99 -11.64 7.07 5.96
C LYS A 99 -11.56 7.04 4.44
N LEU A 100 -10.96 8.06 3.85
CA LEU A 100 -10.81 8.20 2.39
C LEU A 100 -9.41 7.80 1.96
N GLY A 101 -9.33 7.00 0.91
CA GLY A 101 -8.10 6.66 0.21
C GLY A 101 -8.22 6.93 -1.29
N ILE A 102 -7.09 7.12 -1.96
CA ILE A 102 -7.00 7.20 -3.42
C ILE A 102 -6.26 5.97 -3.92
N ASP A 103 -6.71 5.40 -5.02
CA ASP A 103 -6.00 4.37 -5.77
C ASP A 103 -5.91 4.78 -7.24
N VAL A 104 -4.69 4.88 -7.74
CA VAL A 104 -4.41 5.35 -9.10
C VAL A 104 -4.05 4.15 -9.97
N GLY A 105 -4.91 3.82 -10.94
CA GLY A 105 -4.68 2.74 -11.89
C GLY A 105 -4.45 1.37 -11.26
N GLY A 106 -5.06 1.08 -10.11
CA GLY A 106 -4.86 -0.18 -9.38
C GLY A 106 -3.44 -0.37 -8.83
N TYR A 107 -2.71 0.72 -8.62
CA TYR A 107 -1.30 0.69 -8.20
C TYR A 107 -1.08 -0.08 -6.90
N ARG A 108 -2.00 0.03 -5.92
CA ARG A 108 -1.84 -0.63 -4.61
C ARG A 108 -1.71 -2.15 -4.75
N ASN A 109 -2.60 -2.77 -5.50
CA ASN A 109 -2.58 -4.22 -5.72
C ASN A 109 -1.33 -4.64 -6.52
N LYS A 110 -1.02 -3.91 -7.60
CA LYS A 110 0.17 -4.17 -8.40
C LYS A 110 1.46 -4.04 -7.59
N ARG A 111 1.56 -3.04 -6.74
CA ARG A 111 2.73 -2.83 -5.85
C ARG A 111 2.89 -3.97 -4.85
N GLU A 112 1.79 -4.48 -4.30
CA GLU A 112 1.79 -5.62 -3.38
C GLU A 112 2.29 -6.89 -4.08
N ASP A 113 1.81 -7.16 -5.30
CA ASP A 113 2.27 -8.30 -6.11
C ASP A 113 3.76 -8.18 -6.46
N ASP A 114 4.22 -7.00 -6.87
CA ASP A 114 5.64 -6.71 -7.16
C ASP A 114 6.54 -6.93 -5.94
N LEU A 115 6.10 -6.48 -4.76
CA LEU A 115 6.85 -6.67 -3.50
C LEU A 115 6.90 -8.13 -3.08
N THR A 116 5.81 -8.87 -3.24
CA THR A 116 5.75 -10.32 -2.97
C THR A 116 6.71 -11.07 -3.90
N ALA A 117 6.67 -10.79 -5.19
CA ALA A 117 7.57 -11.39 -6.16
C ALA A 117 9.05 -11.04 -5.88
N LEU A 118 9.32 -9.80 -5.47
CA LEU A 118 10.65 -9.36 -5.08
C LEU A 118 11.15 -10.12 -3.84
N ALA A 119 10.31 -10.28 -2.82
CA ALA A 119 10.63 -11.01 -1.60
C ALA A 119 11.01 -12.47 -1.89
N VAL A 120 10.22 -13.16 -2.70
CA VAL A 120 10.49 -14.55 -3.13
C VAL A 120 11.81 -14.64 -3.88
N ARG A 121 12.06 -13.73 -4.82
CA ARG A 121 13.31 -13.71 -5.58
C ARG A 121 14.54 -13.50 -4.69
N ILE A 122 14.45 -12.58 -3.72
CA ILE A 122 15.55 -12.31 -2.78
C ILE A 122 15.74 -13.49 -1.82
N ALA A 123 14.66 -14.05 -1.28
CA ALA A 123 14.73 -15.22 -0.41
C ALA A 123 15.45 -16.39 -1.08
N ASN A 124 15.09 -16.71 -2.33
CA ASN A 124 15.76 -17.76 -3.11
C ASN A 124 17.26 -17.45 -3.36
N ARG A 125 17.60 -16.16 -3.55
CA ARG A 125 19.01 -15.76 -3.65
C ARG A 125 19.74 -15.98 -2.35
N VAL A 126 19.16 -15.59 -1.21
CA VAL A 126 19.73 -15.76 0.14
C VAL A 126 19.94 -17.24 0.45
N ILE A 127 18.99 -18.11 0.15
CA ILE A 127 19.13 -19.57 0.30
C ILE A 127 20.34 -20.08 -0.50
N ARG A 128 20.45 -19.68 -1.76
CA ARG A 128 21.50 -20.18 -2.65
C ARG A 128 22.89 -19.66 -2.28
N THR A 129 23.00 -18.42 -1.82
CA THR A 129 24.30 -17.78 -1.53
C THR A 129 24.73 -17.89 -0.08
N GLY A 130 23.79 -18.17 0.84
CA GLY A 130 24.03 -18.13 2.29
C GLY A 130 24.25 -16.72 2.86
N CYS A 131 24.28 -15.68 2.02
CA CYS A 131 24.50 -14.30 2.42
C CYS A 131 23.17 -13.62 2.72
N TYR A 132 23.14 -12.78 3.76
CA TYR A 132 21.97 -11.94 4.01
C TYR A 132 21.80 -10.87 2.93
N TYR A 133 20.60 -10.34 2.82
CA TYR A 133 20.28 -9.25 1.89
C TYR A 133 19.52 -8.15 2.62
N GLU A 134 20.01 -6.91 2.52
CA GLU A 134 19.32 -5.72 3.00
C GLU A 134 18.51 -5.12 1.86
N MET A 135 17.20 -4.99 2.09
CA MET A 135 16.31 -4.32 1.14
C MET A 135 16.40 -2.80 1.29
N GLU A 136 15.86 -2.08 0.34
CA GLU A 136 15.73 -0.63 0.47
C GLU A 136 14.76 -0.25 1.58
N PRO A 137 14.89 0.97 2.16
CA PRO A 137 13.92 1.49 3.11
C PRO A 137 12.50 1.52 2.52
N MET A 138 11.52 1.17 3.33
CA MET A 138 10.12 1.09 2.91
C MET A 138 9.18 1.35 4.07
N ASN A 139 7.94 1.71 3.76
CA ASN A 139 6.92 2.00 4.76
C ASN A 139 6.51 0.74 5.57
N PRO A 140 5.81 0.88 6.71
CA PRO A 140 5.42 -0.26 7.54
C PRO A 140 4.56 -1.31 6.84
N TYR A 141 3.66 -0.87 5.94
CA TYR A 141 2.80 -1.75 5.18
C TYR A 141 3.59 -2.62 4.18
N GLU A 142 4.50 -2.00 3.43
CA GLU A 142 5.39 -2.71 2.50
C GLU A 142 6.28 -3.73 3.23
N ARG A 143 6.80 -3.36 4.42
CA ARG A 143 7.57 -4.31 5.24
C ARG A 143 6.75 -5.50 5.68
N HIS A 144 5.47 -5.28 6.02
CA HIS A 144 4.57 -6.37 6.39
C HIS A 144 4.36 -7.35 5.23
N ILE A 145 4.14 -6.86 4.01
CA ILE A 145 4.03 -7.71 2.81
C ILE A 145 5.27 -8.59 2.63
N ILE A 146 6.47 -7.99 2.73
CA ILE A 146 7.72 -8.72 2.60
C ILE A 146 7.86 -9.78 3.71
N HIS A 147 7.56 -9.44 4.96
CA HIS A 147 7.63 -10.40 6.08
C HIS A 147 6.69 -11.57 5.89
N THR A 148 5.46 -11.29 5.43
CA THR A 148 4.47 -12.35 5.15
C THR A 148 4.95 -13.28 4.04
N ALA A 149 5.43 -12.73 2.93
CA ALA A 149 5.93 -13.52 1.81
C ALA A 149 7.17 -14.36 2.18
N VAL A 150 8.09 -13.81 2.99
CA VAL A 150 9.29 -14.54 3.44
C VAL A 150 8.96 -15.63 4.45
N ALA A 151 7.93 -15.41 5.31
CA ALA A 151 7.53 -16.40 6.31
C ALA A 151 6.99 -17.72 5.70
N GLU A 152 6.50 -17.67 4.45
CA GLU A 152 6.05 -18.86 3.71
C GLU A 152 7.20 -19.68 3.08
N ILE A 153 8.44 -19.17 3.13
CA ILE A 153 9.60 -19.77 2.46
C ILE A 153 10.52 -20.40 3.50
N GLU A 154 10.70 -21.72 3.42
CA GLU A 154 11.64 -22.43 4.28
C GLU A 154 13.10 -22.05 3.97
N GLY A 155 13.93 -22.01 5.00
CA GLY A 155 15.37 -21.75 4.87
C GLY A 155 15.76 -20.27 4.94
N VAL A 156 14.80 -19.37 5.16
CA VAL A 156 15.03 -17.93 5.36
C VAL A 156 14.23 -17.41 6.54
N ARG A 157 14.67 -16.26 7.05
CA ARG A 157 13.95 -15.45 8.02
C ARG A 157 14.12 -13.97 7.68
N SER A 158 13.17 -13.14 8.05
CA SER A 158 13.22 -11.70 7.83
C SER A 158 13.15 -10.91 9.14
N GLU A 159 13.83 -9.78 9.17
CA GLU A 159 13.89 -8.88 10.32
C GLU A 159 13.83 -7.43 9.84
N SER A 160 13.09 -6.57 10.54
CA SER A 160 13.10 -5.14 10.26
C SER A 160 14.20 -4.45 11.04
N LYS A 161 15.10 -3.73 10.34
CA LYS A 161 16.20 -2.96 10.92
C LYS A 161 16.11 -1.48 10.53
N GLY A 162 16.73 -0.63 11.34
CA GLY A 162 16.72 0.83 11.16
C GLY A 162 15.55 1.51 11.85
N GLU A 163 15.52 2.82 11.81
CA GLU A 163 14.53 3.67 12.47
C GLU A 163 13.91 4.66 11.47
N GLY A 164 12.68 5.08 11.76
CA GLY A 164 11.98 6.09 10.96
C GLY A 164 11.95 5.78 9.45
N PRO A 165 12.34 6.75 8.61
CA PRO A 165 12.30 6.59 7.15
C PRO A 165 13.35 5.62 6.60
N ASP A 166 14.41 5.33 7.36
CA ASP A 166 15.48 4.42 6.94
C ASP A 166 15.21 2.95 7.27
N ARG A 167 14.07 2.67 7.91
CA ARG A 167 13.73 1.31 8.33
C ARG A 167 13.41 0.42 7.13
N ARG A 168 14.06 -0.75 7.11
CA ARG A 168 14.07 -1.71 6.00
C ARG A 168 13.94 -3.14 6.48
N VAL A 169 13.66 -4.04 5.56
CA VAL A 169 13.68 -5.49 5.82
C VAL A 169 15.04 -6.06 5.45
N VAL A 170 15.57 -6.93 6.29
CA VAL A 170 16.77 -7.74 6.04
C VAL A 170 16.35 -9.20 6.03
N ILE A 171 16.76 -9.93 5.02
CA ILE A 171 16.46 -11.35 4.84
C ILE A 171 17.73 -12.15 5.10
N TYR A 172 17.64 -13.13 6.01
CA TYR A 172 18.75 -13.99 6.42
C TYR A 172 18.49 -15.45 6.03
N SER A 173 19.54 -16.17 5.72
CA SER A 173 19.47 -17.62 5.66
C SER A 173 19.34 -18.21 7.06
N THR A 174 18.42 -19.15 7.25
CA THR A 174 18.34 -19.98 8.47
C THR A 174 19.19 -21.24 8.36
N LEU A 175 19.65 -21.57 7.16
CA LEU A 175 20.62 -22.64 6.97
C LEU A 175 21.96 -22.17 7.55
N SER A 176 22.28 -22.63 8.73
CA SER A 176 23.60 -22.47 9.30
C SER A 176 24.58 -23.11 8.33
N LEU A 177 25.45 -22.31 7.70
CA LEU A 177 26.66 -22.84 7.09
C LEU A 177 27.48 -23.41 8.25
N ILE A 178 27.28 -24.69 8.53
CA ILE A 178 28.23 -25.47 9.31
C ILE A 178 29.48 -25.49 8.45
N HIS A 179 30.37 -24.56 8.72
CA HIS A 179 31.72 -24.65 8.19
C HIS A 179 32.38 -25.85 8.77
N ILE A 180 32.60 -26.82 7.92
CA ILE A 180 33.60 -27.87 8.16
C ILE A 180 34.98 -27.24 8.04
#